data_54c321986651296325f7b26d533eba17
#
_entry.id   54c321986651296325f7b26d533eba17
#
_cell.length_a   1.000
_cell.length_b   1.000
_cell.length_c   1.000
_cell.angle_alpha   90.00
_cell.angle_beta   90.00
_cell.angle_gamma   90.00
#
_symmetry.space_group_name_H-M   'P 1'
#
loop_
_entity.id
_entity.type
_entity.pdbx_description
1 polymer ?
#
loop_
_entity_poly.entity_id
_entity_poly.type
_entity_poly.pdbx_seq_one_letter_code
_entity_poly.pdbx_strand_id
1 'polypeptide(L)'
;MLKIGEFIYPWGSGHYSRMMRLNAIMGDYIKEKFEVHFSSKDHVYHKLLEKFPDHKDQIHQILMPTPIDGKFGPSILLSLINLLLPVSKNPPLVKQVTSYLREESKLYDKEKFDLVINDGDMGSNIIAKNRQIPSLFITNQFRPKLYRSRSYFYPALIFVSKQIEKASRILVADSPPPYTMCEYNLNFTKDVKEKVTYVGHFTTSVNIEKKAISDLEKLVENSEFGYWMRTGNRSTNDGTGQRYEQVFHQNEMKNEK
;
A
#
# COMPACT_ATOMS: atom_id res chain seq x y z
N MET A 1 -16.97 23.98 -3.32
CA MET A 1 -16.02 23.30 -2.39
C MET A 1 -15.74 21.94 -3.01
N LEU A 2 -14.50 21.66 -3.30
CA LEU A 2 -14.06 20.42 -3.94
C LEU A 2 -14.11 19.26 -2.92
N LYS A 3 -14.79 18.15 -3.25
CA LYS A 3 -14.84 16.96 -2.41
C LYS A 3 -13.86 15.91 -2.93
N ILE A 4 -12.90 15.54 -2.09
CA ILE A 4 -11.85 14.57 -2.42
C ILE A 4 -12.06 13.30 -1.61
N GLY A 5 -12.22 12.16 -2.29
CA GLY A 5 -12.24 10.85 -1.65
C GLY A 5 -10.84 10.23 -1.60
N GLU A 6 -10.31 9.97 -0.43
CA GLU A 6 -9.03 9.29 -0.23
C GLU A 6 -9.25 7.84 0.24
N PHE A 7 -8.88 6.87 -0.59
CA PHE A 7 -9.03 5.44 -0.34
C PHE A 7 -7.67 4.84 -0.02
N ILE A 8 -7.50 4.39 1.23
CA ILE A 8 -6.22 3.94 1.78
C ILE A 8 -6.27 2.44 2.01
N TYR A 9 -5.45 1.69 1.28
CA TYR A 9 -5.39 0.24 1.44
C TYR A 9 -4.84 -0.14 2.81
N PRO A 10 -5.53 -1.00 3.58
CA PRO A 10 -5.24 -1.20 5.01
C PRO A 10 -4.13 -2.22 5.28
N TRP A 11 -3.45 -2.71 4.26
CA TRP A 11 -2.40 -3.72 4.41
C TRP A 11 -1.02 -3.08 4.55
N GLY A 12 -0.46 -3.12 5.77
CA GLY A 12 0.78 -2.42 6.13
C GLY A 12 0.58 -0.93 6.44
N SER A 13 1.64 -0.26 6.86
CA SER A 13 1.60 1.17 7.25
C SER A 13 2.01 2.14 6.13
N GLY A 14 2.57 1.61 5.04
CA GLY A 14 3.13 2.43 3.95
C GLY A 14 2.07 3.27 3.24
N HIS A 15 0.92 2.69 2.94
CA HIS A 15 -0.21 3.39 2.30
C HIS A 15 -0.71 4.55 3.17
N TYR A 16 -0.95 4.30 4.44
CA TYR A 16 -1.36 5.33 5.39
C TYR A 16 -0.33 6.47 5.46
N SER A 17 0.95 6.15 5.61
CA SER A 17 2.01 7.16 5.73
C SER A 17 2.12 8.02 4.48
N ARG A 18 1.99 7.45 3.28
CA ARG A 18 2.01 8.21 2.02
C ARG A 18 0.83 9.17 1.92
N MET A 19 -0.38 8.68 2.18
CA MET A 19 -1.59 9.52 2.12
C MET A 19 -1.55 10.65 3.13
N MET A 20 -1.09 10.38 4.37
CA MET A 20 -0.96 11.45 5.38
C MET A 20 0.05 12.52 5.00
N ARG A 21 1.13 12.15 4.29
CA ARG A 21 2.11 13.11 3.77
C ARG A 21 1.56 13.92 2.60
N LEU A 22 0.86 13.25 1.68
CA LEU A 22 0.17 13.93 0.58
C LEU A 22 -0.84 14.95 1.12
N ASN A 23 -1.66 14.54 2.06
CA ASN A 23 -2.69 15.38 2.66
C ASN A 23 -2.09 16.62 3.36
N ALA A 24 -0.96 16.45 4.06
CA ALA A 24 -0.27 17.55 4.74
C ALA A 24 0.20 18.67 3.79
N ILE A 25 0.51 18.33 2.53
CA ILE A 25 0.99 19.32 1.54
C ILE A 25 -0.13 19.82 0.61
N MET A 26 -1.23 19.10 0.49
CA MET A 26 -2.33 19.49 -0.41
C MET A 26 -2.85 20.90 -0.13
N GLY A 27 -2.96 21.28 1.14
CA GLY A 27 -3.41 22.61 1.54
C GLY A 27 -2.53 23.75 1.04
N ASP A 28 -1.25 23.49 0.81
CA ASP A 28 -0.32 24.50 0.29
C ASP A 28 -0.46 24.74 -1.22
N TYR A 29 -0.97 23.74 -1.95
CA TYR A 29 -1.03 23.76 -3.42
C TYR A 29 -2.44 23.94 -3.96
N ILE A 30 -3.46 23.43 -3.29
CA ILE A 30 -4.86 23.56 -3.70
C ILE A 30 -5.41 24.87 -3.16
N LYS A 31 -5.61 25.86 -4.07
CA LYS A 31 -6.10 27.19 -3.70
C LYS A 31 -7.61 27.23 -3.40
N GLU A 32 -8.36 26.28 -3.92
CA GLU A 32 -9.79 26.17 -3.69
C GLU A 32 -10.07 25.53 -2.32
N LYS A 33 -11.19 25.90 -1.71
CA LYS A 33 -11.66 25.18 -0.51
C LYS A 33 -11.99 23.75 -0.88
N PHE A 34 -11.40 22.81 -0.17
CA PHE A 34 -11.64 21.39 -0.36
C PHE A 34 -11.95 20.68 0.96
N GLU A 35 -12.61 19.56 0.85
CA GLU A 35 -12.97 18.65 1.91
C GLU A 35 -12.45 17.27 1.57
N VAL A 36 -11.81 16.58 2.52
CA VAL A 36 -11.25 15.26 2.33
C VAL A 36 -12.04 14.22 3.11
N HIS A 37 -12.49 13.19 2.42
CA HIS A 37 -13.13 12.03 3.01
C HIS A 37 -12.19 10.83 2.93
N PHE A 38 -11.84 10.26 4.08
CA PHE A 38 -10.96 9.11 4.17
C PHE A 38 -11.75 7.81 4.22
N SER A 39 -11.27 6.80 3.51
CA SER A 39 -11.86 5.46 3.52
C SER A 39 -10.80 4.39 3.74
N SER A 40 -11.00 3.54 4.74
CA SER A 40 -10.12 2.41 5.04
C SER A 40 -10.82 1.42 5.98
N LYS A 41 -10.08 0.41 6.49
CA LYS A 41 -10.56 -0.51 7.53
C LYS A 41 -9.50 -0.78 8.59
N ASP A 42 -9.91 -1.51 9.62
CA ASP A 42 -9.06 -2.04 10.68
C ASP A 42 -8.17 -0.95 11.31
N HIS A 43 -6.90 -1.23 11.48
CA HIS A 43 -5.95 -0.34 12.14
C HIS A 43 -5.77 1.03 11.45
N VAL A 44 -5.90 1.10 10.13
CA VAL A 44 -5.80 2.38 9.39
C VAL A 44 -7.02 3.25 9.67
N TYR A 45 -8.22 2.66 9.66
CA TYR A 45 -9.45 3.37 10.03
C TYR A 45 -9.36 3.96 11.45
N HIS A 46 -8.90 3.19 12.43
CA HIS A 46 -8.73 3.68 13.81
C HIS A 46 -7.68 4.80 13.90
N LYS A 47 -6.54 4.67 13.22
CA LYS A 47 -5.54 5.75 13.16
C LYS A 47 -6.07 7.04 12.55
N LEU A 48 -6.96 6.96 11.56
CA LEU A 48 -7.61 8.14 10.98
C LEU A 48 -8.53 8.81 11.99
N LEU A 49 -9.35 8.05 12.73
CA LEU A 49 -10.21 8.58 13.80
C LEU A 49 -9.42 9.24 14.93
N GLU A 50 -8.27 8.68 15.29
CA GLU A 50 -7.38 9.26 16.30
C GLU A 50 -6.72 10.55 15.80
N LYS A 51 -6.32 10.58 14.52
CA LYS A 51 -5.63 11.73 13.92
C LYS A 51 -6.56 12.90 13.64
N PHE A 52 -7.82 12.64 13.29
CA PHE A 52 -8.82 13.64 12.92
C PHE A 52 -10.09 13.51 13.76
N PRO A 53 -10.01 13.74 15.09
CA PRO A 53 -11.14 13.50 16.00
C PRO A 53 -12.35 14.39 15.73
N ASP A 54 -12.14 15.57 15.15
CA ASP A 54 -13.20 16.55 14.83
C ASP A 54 -13.87 16.32 13.47
N HIS A 55 -13.35 15.37 12.66
CA HIS A 55 -13.82 15.08 11.30
C HIS A 55 -14.28 13.62 11.13
N LYS A 56 -14.88 13.04 12.16
CA LYS A 56 -15.30 11.63 12.15
C LYS A 56 -16.34 11.31 11.09
N ASP A 57 -17.16 12.26 10.73
CA ASP A 57 -18.16 12.18 9.66
C ASP A 57 -17.54 12.06 8.24
N GLN A 58 -16.27 12.47 8.10
CA GLN A 58 -15.48 12.35 6.87
C GLN A 58 -14.63 11.07 6.83
N ILE A 59 -14.71 10.22 7.86
CA ILE A 59 -13.92 8.98 7.94
C ILE A 59 -14.85 7.78 7.82
N HIS A 60 -14.66 7.00 6.77
CA HIS A 60 -15.55 5.92 6.39
C HIS A 60 -14.86 4.55 6.54
N GLN A 61 -15.55 3.61 7.17
CA GLN A 61 -15.08 2.24 7.22
C GLN A 61 -15.58 1.50 5.98
N ILE A 62 -14.62 1.03 5.16
CA ILE A 62 -14.90 0.22 3.97
C ILE A 62 -14.14 -1.09 4.08
N LEU A 63 -14.82 -2.22 4.01
CA LEU A 63 -14.24 -3.55 4.21
C LEU A 63 -13.45 -4.04 2.98
N MET A 64 -12.39 -3.33 2.63
CA MET A 64 -11.50 -3.66 1.51
C MET A 64 -10.89 -5.06 1.70
N PRO A 65 -10.95 -5.95 0.70
CA PRO A 65 -10.32 -7.25 0.77
C PRO A 65 -8.80 -7.14 0.91
N THR A 66 -8.22 -7.92 1.82
CA THR A 66 -6.77 -8.00 2.01
C THR A 66 -6.28 -9.43 1.85
N PRO A 67 -5.02 -9.66 1.43
CA PRO A 67 -4.45 -11.00 1.42
C PRO A 67 -4.49 -11.64 2.79
N ILE A 68 -4.53 -12.96 2.83
CA ILE A 68 -4.41 -13.70 4.08
C ILE A 68 -2.94 -13.77 4.47
N ASP A 69 -2.63 -13.29 5.66
CA ASP A 69 -1.26 -13.31 6.18
C ASP A 69 -0.81 -14.71 6.57
N GLY A 70 0.42 -15.04 6.18
CA GLY A 70 1.18 -16.17 6.67
C GLY A 70 2.33 -15.70 7.58
N LYS A 71 3.14 -16.63 8.03
CA LYS A 71 4.26 -16.35 8.96
C LYS A 71 5.29 -15.34 8.39
N PHE A 72 5.52 -15.37 7.06
CA PHE A 72 6.57 -14.56 6.41
C PHE A 72 6.02 -13.61 5.35
N GLY A 73 4.74 -13.32 5.36
CA GLY A 73 4.06 -12.50 4.38
C GLY A 73 2.74 -13.10 3.92
N PRO A 74 2.16 -12.59 2.82
CA PRO A 74 0.90 -13.12 2.31
C PRO A 74 1.01 -14.61 1.98
N SER A 75 0.08 -15.41 2.48
CA SER A 75 -0.03 -16.82 2.13
C SER A 75 -0.78 -16.98 0.81
N ILE A 76 -0.06 -17.32 -0.24
CA ILE A 76 -0.63 -17.52 -1.58
C ILE A 76 -1.63 -18.67 -1.56
N LEU A 77 -1.28 -19.79 -0.93
CA LEU A 77 -2.15 -20.96 -0.86
C LEU A 77 -3.46 -20.64 -0.14
N LEU A 78 -3.40 -20.01 1.03
CA LEU A 78 -4.61 -19.65 1.79
C LEU A 78 -5.44 -18.60 1.04
N SER A 79 -4.81 -17.66 0.35
CA SER A 79 -5.49 -16.65 -0.47
C SER A 79 -6.19 -17.28 -1.68
N LEU A 80 -5.60 -18.31 -2.31
CA LEU A 80 -6.23 -19.06 -3.40
C LEU A 80 -7.42 -19.88 -2.89
N ILE A 81 -7.29 -20.55 -1.75
CA ILE A 81 -8.39 -21.29 -1.12
C ILE A 81 -9.51 -20.30 -0.78
N ASN A 82 -9.17 -19.13 -0.22
CA ASN A 82 -10.15 -18.11 0.15
C ASN A 82 -10.88 -17.50 -1.06
N LEU A 83 -10.43 -17.73 -2.28
CA LEU A 83 -11.15 -17.24 -3.45
C LEU A 83 -12.62 -17.68 -3.45
N LEU A 84 -12.87 -18.96 -3.14
CA LEU A 84 -14.21 -19.58 -3.18
C LEU A 84 -14.66 -20.11 -1.82
N LEU A 85 -13.74 -20.40 -0.91
CA LEU A 85 -14.03 -21.01 0.40
C LEU A 85 -13.65 -20.06 1.53
N PRO A 86 -14.36 -20.09 2.67
CA PRO A 86 -13.96 -19.32 3.84
C PRO A 86 -12.64 -19.87 4.41
N VAL A 87 -11.74 -18.99 4.83
CA VAL A 87 -10.48 -19.36 5.49
C VAL A 87 -10.39 -18.61 6.81
N SER A 88 -10.31 -19.34 7.91
CA SER A 88 -10.37 -18.78 9.25
C SER A 88 -11.61 -17.90 9.44
N LYS A 89 -11.44 -16.63 9.81
CA LYS A 89 -12.53 -15.65 9.97
C LYS A 89 -12.89 -14.93 8.67
N ASN A 90 -12.17 -15.19 7.57
CA ASN A 90 -12.38 -14.49 6.29
C ASN A 90 -13.41 -15.24 5.45
N PRO A 91 -14.54 -14.61 5.07
CA PRO A 91 -15.47 -15.18 4.10
C PRO A 91 -14.81 -15.33 2.72
N PRO A 92 -15.43 -16.06 1.77
CA PRO A 92 -14.92 -16.19 0.41
C PRO A 92 -14.63 -14.83 -0.21
N LEU A 93 -13.49 -14.70 -0.88
CA LEU A 93 -13.02 -13.44 -1.49
C LEU A 93 -14.05 -12.84 -2.45
N VAL A 94 -14.72 -13.67 -3.25
CA VAL A 94 -15.78 -13.23 -4.17
C VAL A 94 -16.89 -12.49 -3.40
N LYS A 95 -17.30 -13.03 -2.24
CA LYS A 95 -18.31 -12.38 -1.39
C LYS A 95 -17.78 -11.09 -0.79
N GLN A 96 -16.52 -11.08 -0.32
CA GLN A 96 -15.87 -9.87 0.21
C GLN A 96 -15.83 -8.76 -0.85
N VAL A 97 -15.35 -9.08 -2.06
CA VAL A 97 -15.24 -8.12 -3.16
C VAL A 97 -16.61 -7.55 -3.54
N THR A 98 -17.63 -8.39 -3.63
CA THR A 98 -18.98 -7.93 -3.98
C THR A 98 -19.56 -6.99 -2.92
N SER A 99 -19.41 -7.33 -1.64
CA SER A 99 -19.87 -6.48 -0.52
C SER A 99 -19.13 -5.14 -0.51
N TYR A 100 -17.81 -5.21 -0.59
CA TYR A 100 -16.93 -4.06 -0.60
C TYR A 100 -17.26 -3.08 -1.75
N LEU A 101 -17.36 -3.56 -2.99
CA LEU A 101 -17.70 -2.70 -4.12
C LEU A 101 -19.09 -2.07 -3.99
N ARG A 102 -20.04 -2.77 -3.37
CA ARG A 102 -21.38 -2.23 -3.10
C ARG A 102 -21.34 -1.13 -2.04
N GLU A 103 -20.61 -1.35 -0.95
CA GLU A 103 -20.47 -0.35 0.13
C GLU A 103 -19.76 0.91 -0.37
N GLU A 104 -18.67 0.72 -1.08
CA GLU A 104 -17.92 1.81 -1.67
C GLU A 104 -18.75 2.59 -2.70
N SER A 105 -19.50 1.88 -3.57
CA SER A 105 -20.40 2.49 -4.53
C SER A 105 -21.46 3.39 -3.87
N LYS A 106 -22.02 2.93 -2.73
CA LYS A 106 -22.97 3.74 -1.94
C LYS A 106 -22.32 4.99 -1.35
N LEU A 107 -21.05 4.88 -0.93
CA LEU A 107 -20.30 6.04 -0.43
C LEU A 107 -20.11 7.08 -1.53
N TYR A 108 -19.77 6.69 -2.75
CA TYR A 108 -19.65 7.59 -3.89
C TYR A 108 -21.00 8.28 -4.21
N ASP A 109 -22.10 7.54 -4.12
CA ASP A 109 -23.46 8.10 -4.38
C ASP A 109 -23.86 9.10 -3.29
N LYS A 110 -23.45 8.86 -2.05
CA LYS A 110 -23.73 9.72 -0.90
C LYS A 110 -22.90 10.99 -0.94
N GLU A 111 -21.57 10.86 -1.06
CA GLU A 111 -20.63 11.98 -0.89
C GLU A 111 -20.41 12.77 -2.18
N LYS A 112 -20.60 12.16 -3.37
CA LYS A 112 -20.47 12.79 -4.68
C LYS A 112 -19.09 13.43 -4.88
N PHE A 113 -18.04 12.61 -4.83
CA PHE A 113 -16.65 13.06 -4.96
C PHE A 113 -16.41 13.72 -6.33
N ASP A 114 -15.64 14.82 -6.32
CA ASP A 114 -15.16 15.50 -7.52
C ASP A 114 -13.81 14.92 -7.99
N LEU A 115 -13.02 14.41 -7.05
CA LEU A 115 -11.71 13.77 -7.28
C LEU A 115 -11.55 12.58 -6.33
N VAL A 116 -10.91 11.54 -6.82
CA VAL A 116 -10.55 10.39 -6.02
C VAL A 116 -9.05 10.19 -6.04
N ILE A 117 -8.45 10.02 -4.88
CA ILE A 117 -7.04 9.64 -4.70
C ILE A 117 -7.03 8.31 -3.95
N ASN A 118 -6.42 7.31 -4.54
CA ASN A 118 -6.35 6.04 -3.85
C ASN A 118 -4.92 5.47 -3.83
N ASP A 119 -4.56 4.83 -2.75
CA ASP A 119 -3.27 4.18 -2.56
C ASP A 119 -3.50 2.68 -2.30
N GLY A 120 -3.40 1.90 -3.38
CA GLY A 120 -3.54 0.46 -3.36
C GLY A 120 -4.97 -0.08 -3.49
N ASP A 121 -5.99 0.76 -3.42
CA ASP A 121 -7.38 0.35 -3.60
C ASP A 121 -7.78 0.32 -5.08
N MET A 122 -8.01 -0.88 -5.62
CA MET A 122 -8.36 -1.07 -7.02
C MET A 122 -9.86 -0.91 -7.31
N GLY A 123 -10.72 -1.13 -6.32
CA GLY A 123 -12.17 -0.98 -6.48
C GLY A 123 -12.54 0.46 -6.73
N SER A 124 -11.90 1.37 -6.04
CA SER A 124 -12.06 2.80 -6.24
C SER A 124 -11.81 3.24 -7.69
N ASN A 125 -10.79 2.66 -8.37
CA ASN A 125 -10.57 2.92 -9.80
C ASN A 125 -11.73 2.46 -10.69
N ILE A 126 -12.34 1.33 -10.36
CA ILE A 126 -13.48 0.78 -11.13
C ILE A 126 -14.67 1.70 -11.00
N ILE A 127 -14.98 2.09 -9.77
CA ILE A 127 -16.16 2.92 -9.46
C ILE A 127 -15.99 4.33 -10.03
N ALA A 128 -14.83 4.95 -9.80
CA ALA A 128 -14.51 6.28 -10.32
C ALA A 128 -14.62 6.33 -11.85
N LYS A 129 -14.03 5.34 -12.55
CA LYS A 129 -14.13 5.25 -14.01
C LYS A 129 -15.58 5.14 -14.49
N ASN A 130 -16.39 4.28 -13.86
CA ASN A 130 -17.79 4.08 -14.24
C ASN A 130 -18.65 5.34 -14.03
N ARG A 131 -18.26 6.19 -13.07
CA ARG A 131 -18.93 7.46 -12.75
C ARG A 131 -18.29 8.68 -13.43
N GLN A 132 -17.25 8.46 -14.24
CA GLN A 132 -16.49 9.53 -14.91
C GLN A 132 -15.86 10.53 -13.93
N ILE A 133 -15.54 10.08 -12.71
CA ILE A 133 -14.85 10.88 -11.71
C ILE A 133 -13.33 10.76 -11.95
N PRO A 134 -12.58 11.86 -12.02
CA PRO A 134 -11.12 11.83 -12.09
C PRO A 134 -10.52 11.04 -10.95
N SER A 135 -9.55 10.17 -11.24
CA SER A 135 -8.91 9.36 -10.21
C SER A 135 -7.39 9.30 -10.35
N LEU A 136 -6.70 9.42 -9.23
CA LEU A 136 -5.26 9.28 -9.08
C LEU A 136 -4.97 7.98 -8.32
N PHE A 137 -4.19 7.10 -8.90
CA PHE A 137 -3.78 5.85 -8.25
C PHE A 137 -2.31 5.90 -7.86
N ILE A 138 -2.01 5.86 -6.57
CA ILE A 138 -0.65 5.85 -6.04
C ILE A 138 -0.18 4.40 -5.90
N THR A 139 0.99 4.09 -6.44
CA THR A 139 1.53 2.74 -6.36
C THR A 139 3.05 2.70 -6.50
N ASN A 140 3.66 1.63 -6.02
CA ASN A 140 5.02 1.19 -6.34
C ASN A 140 5.03 -0.20 -7.00
N GLN A 141 3.84 -0.70 -7.39
CA GLN A 141 3.66 -1.99 -8.05
C GLN A 141 2.62 -1.85 -9.16
N PHE A 142 2.94 -2.41 -10.32
CA PHE A 142 1.99 -2.52 -11.42
C PHE A 142 1.90 -3.96 -11.92
N ARG A 143 2.97 -4.47 -12.52
CA ARG A 143 3.05 -5.84 -13.01
C ARG A 143 4.43 -6.40 -12.69
N PRO A 144 4.61 -7.03 -11.52
CA PRO A 144 5.90 -7.61 -11.14
C PRO A 144 6.40 -8.62 -12.16
N LYS A 145 7.71 -8.61 -12.41
CA LYS A 145 8.37 -9.69 -13.18
C LYS A 145 8.37 -10.95 -12.32
N LEU A 146 7.77 -12.02 -12.84
CA LEU A 146 7.73 -13.31 -12.16
C LEU A 146 8.88 -14.20 -12.62
N TYR A 147 9.46 -14.93 -11.68
CA TYR A 147 10.32 -16.05 -12.01
C TYR A 147 9.53 -17.13 -12.74
N ARG A 148 10.18 -17.90 -13.62
CA ARG A 148 9.55 -18.95 -14.43
C ARG A 148 8.72 -19.94 -13.59
N SER A 149 9.20 -20.30 -12.39
CA SER A 149 8.50 -21.17 -11.44
C SER A 149 7.20 -20.59 -10.87
N ARG A 150 6.93 -19.30 -11.04
CA ARG A 150 5.74 -18.60 -10.57
C ARG A 150 4.88 -18.05 -11.71
N SER A 151 5.16 -18.41 -12.96
CA SER A 151 4.46 -17.91 -14.15
C SER A 151 2.95 -18.18 -14.14
N TYR A 152 2.49 -19.19 -13.41
CA TYR A 152 1.07 -19.50 -13.24
C TYR A 152 0.25 -18.37 -12.55
N PHE A 153 0.90 -17.41 -11.87
CA PHE A 153 0.24 -16.22 -11.34
C PHE A 153 0.05 -15.10 -12.36
N TYR A 154 0.60 -15.23 -13.55
CA TYR A 154 0.57 -14.17 -14.54
C TYR A 154 -0.85 -13.71 -14.92
N PRO A 155 -1.86 -14.59 -15.06
CA PRO A 155 -3.25 -14.16 -15.31
C PRO A 155 -3.82 -13.27 -14.21
N ALA A 156 -3.51 -13.58 -12.94
CA ALA A 156 -3.95 -12.76 -11.81
C ALA A 156 -3.28 -11.38 -11.82
N LEU A 157 -1.98 -11.32 -12.15
CA LEU A 157 -1.27 -10.03 -12.29
C LEU A 157 -1.82 -9.19 -13.44
N ILE A 158 -2.18 -9.80 -14.56
CA ILE A 158 -2.83 -9.11 -15.68
C ILE A 158 -4.18 -8.57 -15.23
N PHE A 159 -4.99 -9.37 -14.54
CA PHE A 159 -6.29 -8.93 -14.03
C PHE A 159 -6.14 -7.72 -13.10
N VAL A 160 -5.23 -7.79 -12.13
CA VAL A 160 -4.94 -6.70 -11.17
C VAL A 160 -4.47 -5.44 -11.90
N SER A 161 -3.47 -5.57 -12.80
CA SER A 161 -2.96 -4.42 -13.55
C SER A 161 -4.03 -3.73 -14.39
N LYS A 162 -4.97 -4.49 -14.97
CA LYS A 162 -6.11 -3.92 -15.70
C LYS A 162 -7.06 -3.11 -14.83
N GLN A 163 -7.13 -3.39 -13.51
CA GLN A 163 -7.91 -2.54 -12.59
C GLN A 163 -7.17 -1.22 -12.30
N ILE A 164 -5.84 -1.28 -12.20
CA ILE A 164 -4.99 -0.09 -12.05
C ILE A 164 -5.07 0.81 -13.29
N GLU A 165 -5.08 0.23 -14.48
CA GLU A 165 -5.22 0.95 -15.78
C GLU A 165 -6.50 1.79 -15.90
N LYS A 166 -7.50 1.52 -15.07
CA LYS A 166 -8.76 2.28 -15.05
C LYS A 166 -8.60 3.67 -14.43
N ALA A 167 -7.58 3.89 -13.62
CA ALA A 167 -7.28 5.21 -13.08
C ALA A 167 -7.04 6.25 -14.18
N SER A 168 -7.41 7.49 -13.92
CA SER A 168 -7.15 8.61 -14.85
C SER A 168 -5.64 8.89 -14.95
N ARG A 169 -4.93 8.83 -13.83
CA ARG A 169 -3.47 8.93 -13.74
C ARG A 169 -2.93 7.92 -12.72
N ILE A 170 -1.71 7.45 -12.96
CA ILE A 170 -0.97 6.54 -12.08
C ILE A 170 0.26 7.28 -11.57
N LEU A 171 0.31 7.46 -10.27
CA LEU A 171 1.41 8.14 -9.58
C LEU A 171 2.34 7.07 -9.00
N VAL A 172 3.55 7.00 -9.52
CA VAL A 172 4.56 6.04 -9.03
C VAL A 172 5.31 6.67 -7.86
N ALA A 173 5.15 6.08 -6.69
CA ALA A 173 5.83 6.48 -5.45
C ALA A 173 7.30 6.01 -5.45
N ASP A 174 8.06 6.44 -6.45
CA ASP A 174 9.47 6.06 -6.67
C ASP A 174 10.16 7.12 -7.54
N SER A 175 11.48 7.09 -7.58
CA SER A 175 12.28 7.91 -8.48
C SER A 175 12.13 7.43 -9.94
N PRO A 176 12.20 8.34 -10.93
CA PRO A 176 12.19 7.93 -12.33
C PRO A 176 13.45 7.13 -12.71
N PRO A 177 13.42 6.34 -13.80
CA PRO A 177 14.62 5.72 -14.32
C PRO A 177 15.76 6.75 -14.59
N PRO A 178 17.03 6.38 -14.36
CA PRO A 178 17.54 5.06 -13.99
C PRO A 178 17.53 4.78 -12.47
N TYR A 179 17.01 5.65 -11.64
CA TYR A 179 17.09 5.57 -10.18
C TYR A 179 15.85 4.89 -9.54
N THR A 180 15.09 4.15 -10.33
CA THR A 180 13.88 3.48 -9.87
C THR A 180 14.20 2.27 -9.00
N MET A 181 13.81 2.29 -7.73
CA MET A 181 14.05 1.18 -6.78
C MET A 181 13.13 -0.01 -7.05
N CYS A 182 11.90 0.25 -7.44
CA CYS A 182 10.87 -0.77 -7.68
C CYS A 182 10.77 -1.20 -9.16
N GLU A 183 11.82 -1.06 -9.96
CA GLU A 183 11.82 -1.31 -11.41
C GLU A 183 11.22 -2.67 -11.79
N TYR A 184 11.57 -3.73 -11.05
CA TYR A 184 11.04 -5.08 -11.29
C TYR A 184 9.53 -5.22 -11.07
N ASN A 185 8.91 -4.29 -10.35
CA ASN A 185 7.48 -4.27 -10.07
C ASN A 185 6.69 -3.39 -11.05
N LEU A 186 7.37 -2.56 -11.85
CA LEU A 186 6.79 -1.47 -12.63
C LEU A 186 6.79 -1.74 -14.15
N ASN A 187 6.44 -2.95 -14.57
CA ASN A 187 6.39 -3.28 -16.01
C ASN A 187 5.11 -2.73 -16.64
N PHE A 188 5.13 -1.44 -16.97
CA PHE A 188 4.02 -0.77 -17.66
C PHE A 188 3.94 -1.19 -19.12
N THR A 189 2.70 -1.42 -19.59
CA THR A 189 2.42 -1.57 -21.02
C THR A 189 2.54 -0.21 -21.73
N LYS A 190 2.71 -0.22 -23.05
CA LYS A 190 2.88 1.02 -23.83
C LYS A 190 1.72 1.99 -23.60
N ASP A 191 0.50 1.48 -23.62
CA ASP A 191 -0.74 2.28 -23.48
C ASP A 191 -0.91 2.91 -22.10
N VAL A 192 -0.26 2.33 -21.08
CA VAL A 192 -0.34 2.81 -19.70
C VAL A 192 0.70 3.87 -19.41
N LYS A 193 1.85 3.81 -20.08
CA LYS A 193 2.97 4.74 -19.84
C LYS A 193 2.59 6.22 -19.92
N GLU A 194 1.65 6.56 -20.79
CA GLU A 194 1.17 7.95 -20.96
C GLU A 194 0.38 8.47 -19.75
N LYS A 195 -0.12 7.56 -18.90
CA LYS A 195 -0.84 7.90 -17.66
C LYS A 195 0.07 7.93 -16.43
N VAL A 196 1.34 7.50 -16.58
CA VAL A 196 2.27 7.31 -15.46
C VAL A 196 3.06 8.58 -15.20
N THR A 197 3.13 8.97 -13.95
CA THR A 197 4.00 10.04 -13.46
C THR A 197 4.77 9.54 -12.24
N TYR A 198 6.09 9.65 -12.26
CA TYR A 198 6.94 9.39 -11.10
C TYR A 198 6.92 10.61 -10.20
N VAL A 199 6.58 10.40 -8.93
CA VAL A 199 6.40 11.49 -7.95
C VAL A 199 7.44 11.46 -6.82
N GLY A 200 8.43 10.57 -6.95
CA GLY A 200 9.47 10.40 -5.93
C GLY A 200 8.96 9.68 -4.69
N HIS A 201 9.82 9.66 -3.69
CA HIS A 201 9.49 9.04 -2.40
C HIS A 201 8.75 10.04 -1.52
N PHE A 202 7.70 9.58 -0.86
CA PHE A 202 6.95 10.35 0.13
C PHE A 202 7.75 10.41 1.44
N THR A 203 8.87 11.15 1.44
CA THR A 203 9.73 11.35 2.60
C THR A 203 9.52 12.73 3.19
N THR A 204 9.65 12.85 4.50
CA THR A 204 9.81 14.14 5.18
C THR A 204 11.27 14.32 5.50
N SER A 205 11.78 15.56 5.43
CA SER A 205 13.07 15.88 6.03
C SER A 205 12.97 15.62 7.52
N VAL A 206 13.60 14.57 8.00
CA VAL A 206 13.72 14.30 9.43
C VAL A 206 14.97 15.02 9.89
N ASN A 207 14.84 15.99 10.79
CA ASN A 207 15.99 16.48 11.55
C ASN A 207 16.42 15.35 12.49
N ILE A 208 17.34 14.49 12.01
CA ILE A 208 17.94 13.49 12.86
C ILE A 208 18.89 14.24 13.80
N GLU A 209 18.70 14.07 15.09
CA GLU A 209 19.61 14.63 16.08
C GLU A 209 21.04 14.18 15.78
N LYS A 210 22.00 15.10 15.74
CA LYS A 210 23.41 14.81 15.46
C LYS A 210 23.97 13.70 16.36
N LYS A 211 23.47 13.58 17.59
CA LYS A 211 23.81 12.52 18.53
C LYS A 211 23.40 11.13 18.03
N ALA A 212 22.18 10.99 17.49
CA ALA A 212 21.70 9.72 16.95
C ALA A 212 22.49 9.26 15.72
N ILE A 213 22.95 10.20 14.88
CA ILE A 213 23.83 9.89 13.76
C ILE A 213 25.17 9.39 14.26
N SER A 214 25.80 10.10 15.23
CA SER A 214 27.08 9.71 15.80
C SER A 214 27.04 8.33 16.51
N ASP A 215 25.94 8.03 17.18
CA ASP A 215 25.75 6.72 17.83
C ASP A 215 25.60 5.59 16.81
N LEU A 216 24.91 5.85 15.70
CA LEU A 216 24.81 4.90 14.58
C LEU A 216 26.14 4.70 13.86
N GLU A 217 26.92 5.77 13.61
CA GLU A 217 28.25 5.71 13.01
C GLU A 217 29.18 4.84 13.85
N LYS A 218 29.23 5.05 15.17
CA LYS A 218 30.03 4.22 16.09
C LYS A 218 29.58 2.75 16.08
N LEU A 219 28.27 2.49 15.98
CA LEU A 219 27.75 1.14 15.90
C LEU A 219 28.20 0.44 14.61
N VAL A 220 28.18 1.15 13.48
CA VAL A 220 28.62 0.63 12.18
C VAL A 220 30.13 0.41 12.13
N GLU A 221 30.94 1.36 12.65
CA GLU A 221 32.39 1.26 12.71
C GLU A 221 32.89 0.06 13.54
N ASN A 222 32.14 -0.30 14.58
CA ASN A 222 32.49 -1.42 15.48
C ASN A 222 31.84 -2.76 15.07
N SER A 223 31.18 -2.84 13.93
CA SER A 223 30.48 -4.03 13.45
C SER A 223 31.18 -4.64 12.24
N GLU A 224 31.53 -5.93 12.29
CA GLU A 224 32.08 -6.65 11.13
C GLU A 224 31.07 -6.81 10.01
N PHE A 225 29.77 -6.77 10.32
CA PHE A 225 28.67 -6.82 9.34
C PHE A 225 27.40 -6.18 9.90
N GLY A 226 26.61 -5.64 9.00
CA GLY A 226 25.32 -5.02 9.33
C GLY A 226 24.14 -5.83 8.82
N TYR A 227 23.05 -5.83 9.59
CA TYR A 227 21.77 -6.37 9.16
C TYR A 227 20.82 -5.26 8.80
N TRP A 228 20.19 -5.36 7.63
CA TRP A 228 19.11 -4.49 7.28
C TRP A 228 17.78 -5.25 7.33
N MET A 229 16.90 -4.85 8.24
CA MET A 229 15.60 -5.46 8.41
C MET A 229 14.51 -4.58 7.78
N ARG A 230 13.82 -5.11 6.78
CA ARG A 230 12.69 -4.43 6.17
C ARG A 230 11.48 -4.54 7.08
N THR A 231 10.88 -3.42 7.44
CA THR A 231 9.60 -3.38 8.14
C THR A 231 8.45 -3.79 7.21
N GLY A 232 7.56 -4.65 7.70
CA GLY A 232 6.34 -5.10 7.03
C GLY A 232 5.14 -4.97 7.97
N ASN A 233 4.13 -5.81 7.78
CA ASN A 233 3.11 -5.97 8.80
C ASN A 233 3.67 -6.75 10.00
N ARG A 234 2.96 -6.74 11.15
CA ARG A 234 3.47 -7.33 12.39
C ARG A 234 3.83 -8.81 12.24
N SER A 235 2.95 -9.62 11.64
CA SER A 235 3.19 -11.06 11.45
C SER A 235 4.41 -11.35 10.57
N THR A 236 4.63 -10.56 9.53
CA THR A 236 5.80 -10.65 8.66
C THR A 236 7.09 -10.29 9.41
N ASN A 237 7.06 -9.23 10.22
CA ASN A 237 8.22 -8.80 10.99
C ASN A 237 8.59 -9.83 12.07
N ASP A 238 7.61 -10.35 12.81
CA ASP A 238 7.83 -11.38 13.85
C ASP A 238 8.43 -12.65 13.22
N GLY A 239 7.90 -13.11 12.10
CA GLY A 239 8.43 -14.26 11.39
C GLY A 239 9.83 -14.05 10.81
N THR A 240 10.14 -12.86 10.33
CA THR A 240 11.47 -12.49 9.83
C THR A 240 12.47 -12.43 10.96
N GLY A 241 12.13 -11.78 12.09
CA GLY A 241 12.99 -11.72 13.28
C GLY A 241 13.37 -13.10 13.78
N GLN A 242 12.39 -14.00 14.00
CA GLN A 242 12.65 -15.38 14.41
C GLN A 242 13.59 -16.14 13.45
N ARG A 243 13.50 -15.90 12.15
CA ARG A 243 14.37 -16.52 11.17
C ARG A 243 15.80 -16.00 11.25
N TYR A 244 16.00 -14.71 11.48
CA TYR A 244 17.34 -14.13 11.68
C TYR A 244 17.98 -14.65 12.95
N GLU A 245 17.27 -14.71 14.06
CA GLU A 245 17.76 -15.30 15.30
C GLU A 245 18.21 -16.76 15.10
N GLN A 246 17.41 -17.58 14.42
CA GLN A 246 17.76 -18.96 14.12
C GLN A 246 19.04 -19.09 13.28
N VAL A 247 19.20 -18.24 12.25
CA VAL A 247 20.39 -18.24 11.40
C VAL A 247 21.61 -17.76 12.15
N PHE A 248 21.45 -16.75 13.00
CA PHE A 248 22.54 -16.20 13.81
C PHE A 248 23.09 -17.25 14.76
N HIS A 249 22.25 -17.87 15.58
CA HIS A 249 22.66 -18.95 16.50
C HIS A 249 23.27 -20.15 15.79
N GLN A 250 22.80 -20.52 14.60
CA GLN A 250 23.42 -21.59 13.81
C GLN A 250 24.83 -21.26 13.34
N ASN A 251 25.12 -19.99 13.07
CA ASN A 251 26.44 -19.55 12.65
C ASN A 251 27.41 -19.41 13.84
N GLU A 252 26.94 -18.93 14.99
CA GLU A 252 27.76 -18.94 16.24
C GLU A 252 28.21 -20.35 16.59
N MET A 253 27.30 -21.32 16.59
CA MET A 253 27.61 -22.72 16.88
C MET A 253 28.57 -23.39 15.87
N LYS A 254 28.69 -22.85 14.65
CA LYS A 254 29.65 -23.33 13.64
C LYS A 254 31.05 -22.74 13.84
N ASN A 255 31.15 -21.55 14.40
CA ASN A 255 32.43 -20.87 14.63
C ASN A 255 33.12 -21.31 15.97
N GLU A 256 32.40 -22.02 16.84
CA GLU A 256 32.91 -22.57 18.07
C GLU A 256 33.46 -24.03 17.92
N LYS A 257 33.48 -24.59 16.72
CA LYS A 257 34.05 -25.89 16.38
C LYS A 257 35.27 -25.74 15.48
#